data_ff2c74d2df9891871db518a862e37e5b
#
_entry.id   ff2c74d2df9891871db518a862e37e5b
#
_cell.length_a   1.000
_cell.length_b   1.000
_cell.length_c   1.000
_cell.angle_alpha   90.00
_cell.angle_beta   90.00
_cell.angle_gamma   90.00
#
_symmetry.space_group_name_H-M   'P 1'
#
loop_
_entity.id
_entity.type
_entity.pdbx_description
1 polymer ?
#
loop_
_entity_poly.entity_id
_entity_poly.type
_entity_poly.pdbx_seq_one_letter_code
_entity_poly.pdbx_strand_id
1 'polypeptide(L)'
;MPTSPPETMPTQPAEAETEEMDQPKEIVDASQIAEQANSYAVSLGFVVDNSLNKSNSGYYCPDYRPISSNEVGISAAKDLVSATKNQLNSRFSESYSPTLIESVFGLVRVNCVVEYSHTDELGDWYYIYVFYG
;
A
#
# COMPACT_ATOMS: atom_id res chain seq x y z
N MET A 1 34.81 -39.08 7.91
CA MET A 1 34.87 -38.79 7.69
C MET A 1 34.96 -38.50 7.32
N PRO A 2 34.60 -38.40 7.38
CA PRO A 2 34.45 -38.14 7.14
C PRO A 2 34.01 -37.68 6.98
N THR A 3 33.40 -37.65 7.25
CA THR A 3 33.02 -37.20 7.24
C THR A 3 32.67 -36.44 7.12
N SER A 4 32.17 -36.50 7.17
CA SER A 4 31.79 -35.86 7.16
C SER A 4 31.47 -35.19 6.98
N PRO A 5 31.19 -35.22 7.06
CA PRO A 5 30.76 -34.60 6.97
C PRO A 5 30.28 -33.95 6.86
N PRO A 6 30.13 -34.04 7.03
CA PRO A 6 29.63 -33.42 6.94
C PRO A 6 29.11 -32.80 6.89
N GLU A 7 28.75 -32.75 7.13
CA GLU A 7 28.35 -32.27 7.08
C GLU A 7 27.96 -31.43 6.90
N THR A 8 27.84 -31.64 6.94
CA THR A 8 27.55 -31.06 6.70
C THR A 8 27.03 -30.32 6.50
N MET A 9 26.81 -30.45 6.67
CA MET A 9 26.35 -29.95 6.44
C MET A 9 25.92 -29.36 6.30
N PRO A 10 25.85 -29.49 6.42
CA PRO A 10 25.44 -29.06 6.28
C PRO A 10 24.95 -28.48 6.17
N THR A 11 24.69 -28.49 6.44
CA THR A 11 24.28 -28.07 6.34
C THR A 11 23.69 -27.39 6.33
N GLN A 12 23.44 -27.52 6.58
CA GLN A 12 22.87 -27.14 6.50
C GLN A 12 22.33 -26.68 6.37
N PRO A 13 22.20 -26.90 6.48
CA PRO A 13 21.67 -26.61 6.34
C PRO A 13 21.20 -26.12 6.26
N ALA A 14 20.89 -26.26 6.41
CA ALA A 14 20.53 -25.87 6.27
C ALA A 14 20.09 -25.30 6.24
N GLU A 15 19.84 -25.36 6.57
CA GLU A 15 19.45 -25.02 6.45
C GLU A 15 18.95 -24.53 6.33
N ALA A 16 18.72 -24.85 6.50
CA ALA A 16 18.28 -24.59 6.32
C ALA A 16 17.68 -24.22 6.39
N GLU A 17 17.35 -24.39 6.74
CA GLU A 17 16.87 -24.20 6.68
C GLU A 17 16.25 -23.79 6.63
N THR A 18 15.92 -24.03 6.85
CA THR A 18 15.40 -23.79 6.66
C THR A 18 14.75 -23.38 6.65
N GLU A 19 14.34 -23.71 6.92
CA GLU A 19 13.81 -23.47 6.72
C GLU A 19 13.12 -23.12 6.60
N GLU A 20 12.70 -23.65 6.91
CA GLU A 20 12.09 -23.44 6.66
C GLU A 20 11.55 -23.17 6.36
N MET A 21 11.19 -24.14 6.19
CA MET A 21 10.76 -23.93 5.93
C MET A 21 10.60 -23.46 5.66
N ASP A 22 10.76 -23.82 5.78
CA ASP A 22 10.26 -22.88 5.70
C ASP A 22 10.37 -21.79 4.73
N GLN A 23 9.35 -21.29 4.09
CA GLN A 23 9.33 -20.24 3.12
C GLN A 23 9.79 -18.94 3.73
N PRO A 24 10.79 -18.23 3.17
CA PRO A 24 11.10 -16.90 3.67
C PRO A 24 9.90 -16.01 3.50
N LYS A 25 9.65 -15.18 4.49
CA LYS A 25 8.58 -14.20 4.44
C LYS A 25 8.97 -13.09 3.46
N GLU A 26 8.05 -12.70 2.60
CA GLU A 26 8.29 -11.59 1.70
C GLU A 26 8.41 -10.28 2.49
N ILE A 27 9.36 -9.46 2.11
CA ILE A 27 9.56 -8.15 2.73
C ILE A 27 8.56 -7.17 2.10
N VAL A 28 7.68 -6.63 2.92
CA VAL A 28 6.70 -5.64 2.48
C VAL A 28 7.34 -4.26 2.54
N ASP A 29 7.32 -3.55 1.42
CA ASP A 29 7.87 -2.20 1.31
C ASP A 29 6.73 -1.19 1.23
N ALA A 30 6.44 -0.56 2.38
CA ALA A 30 5.35 0.41 2.46
C ALA A 30 5.56 1.60 1.51
N SER A 31 6.81 2.03 1.32
CA SER A 31 7.12 3.12 0.40
C SER A 31 6.79 2.75 -1.04
N GLN A 32 7.10 1.53 -1.44
CA GLN A 32 6.81 1.05 -2.79
C GLN A 32 5.29 0.95 -3.01
N ILE A 33 4.56 0.47 -2.03
CA ILE A 33 3.10 0.38 -2.10
C ILE A 33 2.51 1.78 -2.30
N ALA A 34 2.95 2.74 -1.48
CA ALA A 34 2.47 4.12 -1.57
C ALA A 34 2.82 4.74 -2.92
N GLU A 35 4.03 4.50 -3.40
CA GLU A 35 4.50 5.05 -4.67
C GLU A 35 3.67 4.52 -5.85
N GLN A 36 3.40 3.23 -5.87
CA GLN A 36 2.57 2.62 -6.90
C GLN A 36 1.14 3.14 -6.86
N ALA A 37 0.59 3.32 -5.67
CA ALA A 37 -0.76 3.88 -5.51
C ALA A 37 -0.82 5.33 -5.97
N ASN A 38 0.22 6.11 -5.68
CA ASN A 38 0.28 7.51 -6.14
C ASN A 38 0.39 7.58 -7.66
N SER A 39 1.16 6.69 -8.27
CA SER A 39 1.23 6.60 -9.74
C SER A 39 -0.13 6.28 -10.34
N TYR A 40 -0.86 5.37 -9.71
CA TYR A 40 -2.21 5.03 -10.13
C TYR A 40 -3.15 6.24 -9.99
N ALA A 41 -3.02 7.01 -8.91
CA ALA A 41 -3.83 8.21 -8.69
C ALA A 41 -3.61 9.22 -9.81
N VAL A 42 -2.36 9.40 -10.27
CA VAL A 42 -2.06 10.27 -11.41
C VAL A 42 -2.82 9.79 -12.65
N SER A 43 -2.86 8.48 -12.87
CA SER A 43 -3.58 7.92 -14.02
C SER A 43 -5.09 8.16 -13.95
N LEU A 44 -5.62 8.43 -12.75
CA LEU A 44 -7.04 8.75 -12.56
C LEU A 44 -7.32 10.26 -12.62
N GLY A 45 -6.29 11.08 -12.81
CA GLY A 45 -6.46 12.53 -12.97
C GLY A 45 -6.08 13.36 -11.75
N PHE A 46 -5.63 12.74 -10.67
CA PHE A 46 -5.19 13.47 -9.48
C PHE A 46 -3.78 14.02 -9.64
N VAL A 47 -3.47 15.03 -8.84
CA VAL A 47 -2.10 15.55 -8.70
C VAL A 47 -1.54 15.02 -7.37
N VAL A 48 -0.36 14.40 -7.40
CA VAL A 48 0.27 13.88 -6.20
C VAL A 48 1.03 14.98 -5.48
N ASP A 49 0.80 15.08 -4.17
CA ASP A 49 1.47 16.07 -3.31
C ASP A 49 1.89 15.35 -2.03
N ASN A 50 3.18 15.02 -1.93
CA ASN A 50 3.72 14.24 -0.82
C ASN A 50 3.74 14.99 0.52
N SER A 51 3.36 16.27 0.52
CA SER A 51 3.27 17.05 1.75
C SER A 51 1.94 16.83 2.49
N LEU A 52 0.95 16.21 1.85
CA LEU A 52 -0.34 15.97 2.50
C LEU A 52 -0.21 14.90 3.58
N ASN A 53 -0.82 15.14 4.72
CA ASN A 53 -0.79 14.24 5.87
C ASN A 53 -2.08 14.41 6.70
N LYS A 54 -2.15 13.72 7.83
CA LYS A 54 -3.34 13.74 8.70
C LYS A 54 -3.67 15.13 9.23
N SER A 55 -2.68 16.01 9.32
CA SER A 55 -2.87 17.34 9.93
C SER A 55 -3.38 18.38 8.95
N ASN A 56 -3.12 18.22 7.65
CA ASN A 56 -3.40 19.25 6.65
C ASN A 56 -4.33 18.83 5.54
N SER A 57 -4.92 17.65 5.63
CA SER A 57 -5.74 17.11 4.54
C SER A 57 -6.87 16.27 5.08
N GLY A 58 -7.83 15.95 4.19
CA GLY A 58 -8.89 15.00 4.50
C GLY A 58 -8.53 13.62 4.00
N TYR A 59 -9.34 12.65 4.37
CA TYR A 59 -9.29 11.30 3.80
C TYR A 59 -10.66 10.65 3.97
N TYR A 60 -10.99 9.73 3.06
CA TYR A 60 -12.30 9.08 3.06
C TYR A 60 -12.43 8.15 4.27
N CYS A 61 -11.65 7.10 4.30
CA CYS A 61 -11.48 6.25 5.47
C CYS A 61 -10.20 5.45 5.24
N PRO A 62 -9.43 5.21 6.31
CA PRO A 62 -8.23 4.39 6.14
C PRO A 62 -8.63 2.94 5.93
N ASP A 63 -7.82 2.24 5.14
CA ASP A 63 -7.91 0.79 5.04
C ASP A 63 -6.97 0.20 6.07
N TYR A 64 -7.44 -0.76 6.84
CA TYR A 64 -6.66 -1.38 7.91
C TYR A 64 -6.73 -2.88 7.73
N ARG A 65 -5.59 -3.49 7.42
CA ARG A 65 -5.54 -4.92 7.10
C ARG A 65 -4.14 -5.49 7.27
N PRO A 66 -4.01 -6.82 7.40
CA PRO A 66 -2.70 -7.44 7.26
C PRO A 66 -2.28 -7.41 5.78
N ILE A 67 -1.00 -7.16 5.54
CA ILE A 67 -0.43 -7.13 4.19
C ILE A 67 0.71 -8.13 4.16
N SER A 68 0.56 -9.18 3.35
CA SER A 68 1.53 -10.26 3.29
C SER A 68 2.55 -10.09 2.17
N SER A 69 2.29 -9.21 1.22
CA SER A 69 3.18 -8.98 0.08
C SER A 69 2.98 -7.58 -0.48
N ASN A 70 3.95 -7.11 -1.25
CA ASN A 70 3.83 -5.82 -1.93
C ASN A 70 2.63 -5.83 -2.88
N GLU A 71 2.44 -6.92 -3.59
CA GLU A 71 1.33 -7.04 -4.55
C GLU A 71 -0.03 -6.87 -3.87
N VAL A 72 -0.22 -7.52 -2.73
CA VAL A 72 -1.46 -7.41 -1.96
C VAL A 72 -1.65 -5.96 -1.48
N GLY A 73 -0.58 -5.34 -0.99
CA GLY A 73 -0.63 -3.96 -0.53
C GLY A 73 -0.91 -2.98 -1.64
N ILE A 74 -0.27 -3.16 -2.80
CA ILE A 74 -0.49 -2.30 -3.97
C ILE A 74 -1.94 -2.39 -4.42
N SER A 75 -2.48 -3.60 -4.51
CA SER A 75 -3.88 -3.80 -4.91
C SER A 75 -4.84 -3.11 -3.95
N ALA A 76 -4.63 -3.27 -2.65
CA ALA A 76 -5.47 -2.64 -1.62
C ALA A 76 -5.38 -1.11 -1.69
N ALA A 77 -4.17 -0.57 -1.88
CA ALA A 77 -3.97 0.87 -1.96
C ALA A 77 -4.62 1.45 -3.19
N LYS A 78 -4.52 0.77 -4.34
CA LYS A 78 -5.19 1.21 -5.57
C LYS A 78 -6.70 1.20 -5.40
N ASP A 79 -7.25 0.19 -4.73
CA ASP A 79 -8.68 0.13 -4.45
C ASP A 79 -9.12 1.32 -3.61
N LEU A 80 -8.31 1.70 -2.63
CA LEU A 80 -8.62 2.85 -1.78
C LEU A 80 -8.55 4.16 -2.57
N VAL A 81 -7.59 4.29 -3.48
CA VAL A 81 -7.51 5.46 -4.37
C VAL A 81 -8.78 5.55 -5.22
N SER A 82 -9.22 4.43 -5.80
CA SER A 82 -10.45 4.38 -6.59
C SER A 82 -11.68 4.74 -5.75
N ALA A 83 -11.76 4.22 -4.53
CA ALA A 83 -12.86 4.51 -3.62
C ALA A 83 -12.88 5.99 -3.25
N THR A 84 -11.70 6.59 -3.04
CA THR A 84 -11.57 8.02 -2.74
C THR A 84 -12.07 8.85 -3.92
N LYS A 85 -11.68 8.47 -5.14
CA LYS A 85 -12.15 9.17 -6.34
C LYS A 85 -13.67 9.09 -6.45
N ASN A 86 -14.24 7.90 -6.23
CA ASN A 86 -15.70 7.72 -6.30
C ASN A 86 -16.41 8.58 -5.26
N GLN A 87 -15.86 8.65 -4.04
CA GLN A 87 -16.42 9.46 -2.98
C GLN A 87 -16.39 10.95 -3.35
N LEU A 88 -15.26 11.43 -3.86
CA LEU A 88 -15.13 12.83 -4.28
C LEU A 88 -16.01 13.14 -5.48
N ASN A 89 -16.10 12.20 -6.43
CA ASN A 89 -16.96 12.37 -7.60
C ASN A 89 -18.42 12.53 -7.20
N SER A 90 -18.86 11.74 -6.22
CA SER A 90 -20.23 11.83 -5.69
C SER A 90 -20.50 13.21 -5.09
N ARG A 91 -19.51 13.77 -4.37
CA ARG A 91 -19.64 15.10 -3.76
C ARG A 91 -19.59 16.19 -4.79
N PHE A 92 -18.70 16.06 -5.79
CA PHE A 92 -18.58 17.07 -6.84
C PHE A 92 -19.81 17.11 -7.74
N SER A 93 -20.46 15.96 -7.97
CA SER A 93 -21.65 15.91 -8.83
C SER A 93 -22.84 16.68 -8.26
N GLU A 94 -22.79 17.02 -6.96
CA GLU A 94 -23.82 17.87 -6.34
C GLU A 94 -23.63 19.35 -6.67
N SER A 95 -22.42 19.75 -7.09
CA SER A 95 -22.08 21.17 -7.30
C SER A 95 -21.61 21.48 -8.71
N TYR A 96 -21.16 20.49 -9.47
CA TYR A 96 -20.54 20.70 -10.78
C TYR A 96 -21.19 19.85 -11.85
N SER A 97 -21.18 20.34 -13.08
CA SER A 97 -21.62 19.55 -14.23
C SER A 97 -20.59 18.45 -14.55
N PRO A 98 -20.98 17.37 -15.24
CA PRO A 98 -20.04 16.31 -15.59
C PRO A 98 -18.82 16.80 -16.35
N THR A 99 -18.96 17.83 -17.21
CA THR A 99 -17.81 18.38 -17.95
C THR A 99 -16.82 19.10 -17.05
N LEU A 100 -17.28 19.69 -15.95
CA LEU A 100 -16.42 20.41 -15.02
C LEU A 100 -15.74 19.46 -14.02
N ILE A 101 -16.35 18.33 -13.71
CA ILE A 101 -15.83 17.39 -12.71
C ILE A 101 -14.43 16.93 -13.09
N GLU A 102 -14.19 16.60 -14.34
CA GLU A 102 -12.88 16.15 -14.81
C GLU A 102 -11.80 17.21 -14.60
N SER A 103 -12.16 18.47 -14.87
CA SER A 103 -11.24 19.58 -14.62
C SER A 103 -10.98 19.79 -13.13
N VAL A 104 -12.00 19.59 -12.29
CA VAL A 104 -11.87 19.72 -10.84
C VAL A 104 -10.90 18.66 -10.29
N PHE A 105 -10.97 17.41 -10.80
CA PHE A 105 -10.04 16.37 -10.36
C PHE A 105 -8.59 16.74 -10.68
N GLY A 106 -8.35 17.50 -11.75
CA GLY A 106 -7.00 17.98 -12.06
C GLY A 106 -6.47 18.99 -11.05
N LEU A 107 -7.31 19.46 -10.13
CA LEU A 107 -6.90 20.39 -9.07
C LEU A 107 -6.83 19.69 -7.71
N VAL A 108 -7.37 18.48 -7.57
CA VAL A 108 -7.35 17.74 -6.31
C VAL A 108 -5.97 17.11 -6.14
N ARG A 109 -5.36 17.38 -4.99
CA ARG A 109 -4.07 16.79 -4.66
C ARG A 109 -4.27 15.62 -3.71
N VAL A 110 -3.49 14.58 -3.90
CA VAL A 110 -3.58 13.36 -3.10
C VAL A 110 -2.20 12.88 -2.69
N ASN A 111 -2.17 12.11 -1.62
CA ASN A 111 -0.96 11.42 -1.17
C ASN A 111 -1.38 10.12 -0.52
N CYS A 112 -0.95 9.01 -1.11
CA CYS A 112 -1.16 7.71 -0.48
C CYS A 112 -0.01 7.43 0.50
N VAL A 113 -0.37 7.05 1.72
CA VAL A 113 0.60 6.77 2.78
C VAL A 113 0.25 5.42 3.38
N VAL A 114 1.26 4.57 3.57
CA VAL A 114 1.10 3.24 4.17
C VAL A 114 1.90 3.21 5.46
N GLU A 115 1.23 2.93 6.57
CA GLU A 115 1.84 2.95 7.91
C GLU A 115 1.74 1.59 8.58
N TYR A 116 2.87 1.05 8.99
CA TYR A 116 2.90 -0.18 9.78
C TYR A 116 2.24 0.06 11.14
N SER A 117 1.42 -0.87 11.56
CA SER A 117 0.74 -0.81 12.86
C SER A 117 1.37 -1.80 13.86
N HIS A 118 1.17 -3.08 13.63
CA HIS A 118 1.66 -4.11 14.55
C HIS A 118 1.67 -5.47 13.84
N THR A 119 2.23 -6.47 14.50
CA THR A 119 2.25 -7.84 14.00
C THR A 119 1.51 -8.73 14.98
N ASP A 120 0.66 -9.60 14.45
CA ASP A 120 0.00 -10.63 15.23
C ASP A 120 -0.02 -11.95 14.45
N GLU A 121 -0.83 -12.90 14.88
CA GLU A 121 -0.88 -14.22 14.24
C GLU A 121 -1.43 -14.20 12.82
N LEU A 122 -2.12 -13.12 12.44
CA LEU A 122 -2.62 -12.94 11.07
C LEU A 122 -1.60 -12.27 10.16
N GLY A 123 -0.52 -11.73 10.71
CA GLY A 123 0.55 -11.11 9.95
C GLY A 123 0.85 -9.69 10.40
N ASP A 124 1.45 -8.94 9.49
CA ASP A 124 1.82 -7.54 9.73
C ASP A 124 0.67 -6.64 9.30
N TRP A 125 0.17 -5.84 10.22
CA TRP A 125 -0.98 -4.98 9.99
C TRP A 125 -0.54 -3.58 9.61
N TYR A 126 -1.23 -3.00 8.64
CA TYR A 126 -0.92 -1.67 8.11
C TYR A 126 -2.19 -0.84 7.99
N TYR A 127 -2.03 0.48 8.14
CA TYR A 127 -3.02 1.46 7.72
C TYR A 127 -2.63 2.00 6.36
N ILE A 128 -3.60 2.12 5.47
CA ILE A 128 -3.42 2.76 4.18
C ILE A 128 -4.32 3.99 4.16
N TYR A 129 -3.72 5.14 3.91
CA TYR A 129 -4.44 6.41 3.81
C TYR A 129 -4.30 6.96 2.41
N VAL A 130 -5.36 7.60 1.92
CA VAL A 130 -5.29 8.44 0.72
C VAL A 130 -5.72 9.84 1.17
N PHE A 131 -4.75 10.66 1.47
CA PHE A 131 -5.01 12.05 1.86
C PHE A 131 -5.32 12.87 0.63
N TYR A 132 -6.23 13.84 0.77
CA TYR A 132 -6.58 14.74 -0.33
C TYR A 132 -6.77 16.16 0.18
N GLY A 133 -6.53 17.13 -0.72
CA GLY A 133 -6.66 18.54 -0.37
C GLY A 133 -6.65 19.46 -1.55
#